data_0c6fe7a35bca439c2b205b95b3dfd3b3
#
_entry.id   0c6fe7a35bca439c2b205b95b3dfd3b3
#
_cell.length_a   1.000
_cell.length_b   1.000
_cell.length_c   1.000
_cell.angle_alpha   90.00
_cell.angle_beta   90.00
_cell.angle_gamma   90.00
#
_symmetry.space_group_name_H-M   'P 1'
#
loop_
_entity.id
_entity.type
_entity.pdbx_description
1 polymer ?
#
loop_
_entity_poly.entity_id
_entity_poly.type
_entity_poly.pdbx_seq_one_letter_code
_entity_poly.pdbx_strand_id
1 'polypeptide(L)'
;LRQFVIFYPDDPYGKDLARLFTKDLARKAEILASVAYDPETKDFGPYIRKVIEIDLRAQKIPIPEDDQERKLLFGAYKPGFDALYLPGYADRVGLLIPQLAFYNMGGIATIGSNNWHTPELLERADRYAEGAVFPDGFSVENPDPAARTMVESYRSAYQEEPDILSAQAYDAVQMVLSLIRERKDTPTAIQESLLTLTNFPGVSGLTTFRGGGEAEKQLFFITVESGKFVLGTK
;
A
#
# COMPACT_ATOMS: atom_id res chain seq x y z
N LEU A 1 3.47 -9.89 -14.02
CA LEU A 1 3.81 -8.48 -14.22
C LEU A 1 5.31 -8.38 -14.46
N ARG A 2 5.72 -7.67 -15.50
CA ARG A 2 7.13 -7.57 -15.93
C ARG A 2 7.64 -6.14 -15.99
N GLN A 3 6.77 -5.19 -16.34
CA GLN A 3 7.11 -3.77 -16.42
C GLN A 3 6.24 -2.93 -15.50
N PHE A 4 6.88 -2.09 -14.72
CA PHE A 4 6.25 -1.23 -13.72
C PHE A 4 6.51 0.24 -13.97
N VAL A 5 5.53 1.07 -13.63
CA VAL A 5 5.68 2.51 -13.50
C VAL A 5 5.45 2.88 -12.03
N ILE A 6 6.29 3.77 -11.51
CA ILE A 6 6.19 4.26 -10.13
C ILE A 6 5.84 5.74 -10.16
N PHE A 7 4.77 6.13 -9.44
CA PHE A 7 4.51 7.53 -9.08
C PHE A 7 4.59 7.68 -7.56
N TYR A 8 5.41 8.58 -7.07
CA TYR A 8 5.63 8.76 -5.63
C TYR A 8 5.73 10.23 -5.25
N PRO A 9 5.30 10.63 -4.02
CA PRO A 9 5.49 12.00 -3.55
C PRO A 9 6.98 12.29 -3.36
N ASP A 10 7.41 13.52 -3.68
CA ASP A 10 8.80 13.97 -3.53
C ASP A 10 9.14 14.30 -2.07
N ASP A 11 8.88 13.36 -1.18
CA ASP A 11 9.16 13.40 0.25
C ASP A 11 10.00 12.17 0.69
N PRO A 12 10.48 12.11 1.94
CA PRO A 12 11.25 10.97 2.43
C PRO A 12 10.51 9.64 2.33
N TYR A 13 9.21 9.61 2.63
CA TYR A 13 8.38 8.41 2.59
C TYR A 13 8.26 7.83 1.17
N GLY A 14 7.86 8.66 0.21
CA GLY A 14 7.72 8.24 -1.18
C GLY A 14 9.04 7.80 -1.80
N LYS A 15 10.12 8.56 -1.56
CA LYS A 15 11.47 8.24 -2.03
C LYS A 15 11.97 6.90 -1.50
N ASP A 16 11.80 6.64 -0.20
CA ASP A 16 12.27 5.40 0.41
C ASP A 16 11.50 4.19 -0.12
N LEU A 17 10.17 4.27 -0.22
CA LEU A 17 9.37 3.20 -0.77
C LEU A 17 9.67 2.92 -2.25
N ALA A 18 9.79 3.96 -3.08
CA ALA A 18 10.16 3.81 -4.48
C ALA A 18 11.55 3.16 -4.64
N ARG A 19 12.53 3.57 -3.82
CA ARG A 19 13.88 3.00 -3.78
C ARG A 19 13.88 1.53 -3.35
N LEU A 20 13.16 1.19 -2.28
CA LEU A 20 13.05 -0.19 -1.78
C LEU A 20 12.37 -1.09 -2.81
N PHE A 21 11.25 -0.66 -3.37
CA PHE A 21 10.52 -1.39 -4.41
C PHE A 21 11.41 -1.67 -5.63
N THR A 22 12.13 -0.65 -6.12
CA THR A 22 13.07 -0.79 -7.23
C THR A 22 14.18 -1.79 -6.92
N LYS A 23 14.74 -1.73 -5.70
CA LYS A 23 15.79 -2.65 -5.25
C LYS A 23 15.30 -4.10 -5.21
N ASP A 24 14.09 -4.34 -4.68
CA ASP A 24 13.54 -5.68 -4.51
C ASP A 24 13.07 -6.31 -5.83
N LEU A 25 12.67 -5.47 -6.79
CA LEU A 25 12.34 -5.92 -8.14
C LEU A 25 13.57 -6.13 -9.04
N ALA A 26 14.74 -5.64 -8.65
CA ALA A 26 15.96 -5.82 -9.44
C ALA A 26 16.15 -7.30 -9.82
N ARG A 27 16.34 -7.58 -11.13
CA ARG A 27 16.43 -8.92 -11.73
C ARG A 27 15.11 -9.72 -11.81
N LYS A 28 13.98 -9.21 -11.32
CA LYS A 28 12.67 -9.86 -11.39
C LYS A 28 11.72 -9.18 -12.38
N ALA A 29 11.81 -7.84 -12.46
CA ALA A 29 10.99 -7.01 -13.33
C ALA A 29 11.73 -5.72 -13.68
N GLU A 30 11.20 -4.98 -14.64
CA GLU A 30 11.73 -3.71 -15.12
C GLU A 30 10.91 -2.54 -14.57
N ILE A 31 11.59 -1.44 -14.21
CA ILE A 31 10.97 -0.16 -13.92
C ILE A 31 11.09 0.71 -15.17
N LEU A 32 10.01 0.83 -15.91
CA LEU A 32 9.94 1.65 -17.13
C LEU A 32 10.11 3.15 -16.81
N ALA A 33 9.43 3.61 -15.78
CA ALA A 33 9.51 4.99 -15.31
C ALA A 33 9.32 5.08 -13.79
N SER A 34 10.03 6.00 -13.17
CA SER A 34 9.88 6.35 -11.76
C SER A 34 9.79 7.88 -11.66
N VAL A 35 8.63 8.39 -11.27
CA VAL A 35 8.28 9.81 -11.35
C VAL A 35 7.88 10.33 -9.98
N ALA A 36 8.70 11.25 -9.46
CA ALA A 36 8.37 12.01 -8.28
C ALA A 36 7.36 13.12 -8.62
N TYR A 37 6.39 13.34 -7.76
CA TYR A 37 5.44 14.45 -7.86
C TYR A 37 5.48 15.32 -6.61
N ASP A 38 5.15 16.60 -6.75
CA ASP A 38 5.01 17.52 -5.63
C ASP A 38 3.93 17.01 -4.67
N PRO A 39 4.23 16.79 -3.37
CA PRO A 39 3.28 16.28 -2.38
C PRO A 39 1.99 17.11 -2.27
N GLU A 40 2.05 18.41 -2.60
CA GLU A 40 0.89 19.32 -2.54
C GLU A 40 0.11 19.40 -3.87
N THR A 41 0.58 18.72 -4.92
CA THR A 41 -0.10 18.80 -6.23
C THR A 41 -1.51 18.21 -6.20
N LYS A 42 -2.40 18.82 -6.98
CA LYS A 42 -3.74 18.29 -7.29
C LYS A 42 -3.90 17.97 -8.77
N ASP A 43 -2.95 18.45 -9.60
CA ASP A 43 -2.90 18.17 -11.04
C ASP A 43 -1.72 17.25 -11.34
N PHE A 44 -2.01 16.00 -11.64
CA PHE A 44 -1.02 15.00 -12.01
C PHE A 44 -0.78 14.91 -13.52
N GLY A 45 -1.52 15.67 -14.32
CA GLY A 45 -1.42 15.66 -15.77
C GLY A 45 0.00 15.84 -16.31
N PRO A 46 0.82 16.78 -15.81
CA PRO A 46 2.22 16.93 -16.26
C PRO A 46 3.07 15.68 -16.01
N TYR A 47 2.91 15.05 -14.86
CA TYR A 47 3.65 13.84 -14.47
C TYR A 47 3.19 12.61 -15.29
N ILE A 48 1.89 12.49 -15.54
CA ILE A 48 1.31 11.40 -16.33
C ILE A 48 1.76 11.52 -17.79
N ARG A 49 1.73 12.71 -18.38
CA ARG A 49 2.21 12.93 -19.76
C ARG A 49 3.68 12.57 -19.92
N LYS A 50 4.51 12.86 -18.91
CA LYS A 50 5.92 12.44 -18.91
C LYS A 50 6.06 10.91 -18.99
N VAL A 51 5.24 10.17 -18.27
CA VAL A 51 5.21 8.69 -18.34
C VAL A 51 4.76 8.22 -19.70
N ILE A 52 3.71 8.82 -20.27
CA ILE A 52 3.23 8.49 -21.62
C ILE A 52 4.37 8.65 -22.64
N GLU A 53 5.10 9.76 -22.59
CA GLU A 53 6.22 9.98 -23.50
C GLU A 53 7.34 8.94 -23.36
N ILE A 54 7.67 8.56 -22.11
CA ILE A 54 8.68 7.52 -21.84
C ILE A 54 8.22 6.18 -22.43
N ASP A 55 6.96 5.81 -22.17
CA ASP A 55 6.41 4.54 -22.62
C ASP A 55 6.26 4.48 -24.16
N LEU A 56 5.77 5.55 -24.80
CA LEU A 56 5.70 5.62 -26.26
C LEU A 56 7.09 5.44 -26.92
N ARG A 57 8.13 6.06 -26.34
CA ARG A 57 9.51 5.87 -26.81
C ARG A 57 9.98 4.43 -26.63
N ALA A 58 9.65 3.78 -25.49
CA ALA A 58 9.98 2.38 -25.25
C ALA A 58 9.26 1.46 -26.25
N GLN A 59 8.01 1.78 -26.60
CA GLN A 59 7.23 1.11 -27.63
C GLN A 59 7.69 1.46 -29.08
N LYS A 60 8.68 2.37 -29.24
CA LYS A 60 9.14 2.87 -30.53
C LYS A 60 8.06 3.59 -31.35
N ILE A 61 7.10 4.22 -30.68
CA ILE A 61 6.06 5.05 -31.30
C ILE A 61 6.58 6.49 -31.36
N PRO A 62 6.66 7.09 -32.56
CA PRO A 62 7.12 8.47 -32.71
C PRO A 62 6.12 9.44 -32.08
N ILE A 63 6.64 10.45 -31.38
CA ILE A 63 5.84 11.51 -30.77
C ILE A 63 5.86 12.72 -31.71
N PRO A 64 4.70 13.17 -32.23
CA PRO A 64 4.64 14.33 -33.11
C PRO A 64 5.11 15.63 -32.44
N GLU A 65 5.71 16.53 -33.22
CA GLU A 65 6.04 17.88 -32.76
C GLU A 65 4.81 18.78 -32.72
N ASP A 66 3.85 18.54 -33.59
CA ASP A 66 2.58 19.27 -33.64
C ASP A 66 1.73 18.96 -32.40
N ASP A 67 1.20 20.02 -31.77
CA ASP A 67 0.47 19.91 -30.52
C ASP A 67 -0.90 19.23 -30.70
N GLN A 68 -1.55 19.37 -31.87
CA GLN A 68 -2.86 18.73 -32.13
C GLN A 68 -2.65 17.23 -32.36
N GLU A 69 -1.68 16.85 -33.18
CA GLU A 69 -1.34 15.44 -33.42
C GLU A 69 -0.89 14.76 -32.12
N ARG A 70 -0.12 15.46 -31.29
CA ARG A 70 0.30 14.96 -29.97
C ARG A 70 -0.88 14.74 -29.03
N LYS A 71 -1.85 15.65 -28.99
CA LYS A 71 -3.09 15.49 -28.21
C LYS A 71 -3.92 14.29 -28.68
N LEU A 72 -4.00 14.07 -29.99
CA LEU A 72 -4.69 12.91 -30.56
C LEU A 72 -3.99 11.61 -30.18
N LEU A 73 -2.65 11.56 -30.27
CA LEU A 73 -1.86 10.40 -29.87
C LEU A 73 -2.06 10.08 -28.37
N PHE A 74 -2.00 11.08 -27.50
CA PHE A 74 -2.21 10.89 -26.05
C PHE A 74 -3.64 10.49 -25.73
N GLY A 75 -4.64 10.98 -26.46
CA GLY A 75 -6.04 10.56 -26.34
C GLY A 75 -6.28 9.11 -26.77
N ALA A 76 -5.44 8.58 -27.65
CA ALA A 76 -5.49 7.18 -28.11
C ALA A 76 -4.43 6.29 -27.43
N TYR A 77 -3.75 6.80 -26.41
CA TYR A 77 -2.66 6.09 -25.73
C TYR A 77 -3.09 4.73 -25.19
N LYS A 78 -2.21 3.76 -25.36
CA LYS A 78 -2.32 2.42 -24.78
C LYS A 78 -1.04 2.11 -24.02
N PRO A 79 -1.12 1.88 -22.70
CA PRO A 79 0.03 1.54 -21.90
C PRO A 79 0.74 0.26 -22.39
N GLY A 80 2.07 0.33 -22.47
CA GLY A 80 2.93 -0.82 -22.77
C GLY A 80 3.47 -1.52 -21.53
N PHE A 81 3.16 -1.03 -20.32
CA PHE A 81 3.56 -1.60 -19.04
C PHE A 81 2.40 -2.31 -18.33
N ASP A 82 2.73 -3.17 -17.36
CA ASP A 82 1.77 -4.08 -16.72
C ASP A 82 1.17 -3.56 -15.43
N ALA A 83 1.88 -2.70 -14.69
CA ALA A 83 1.48 -2.30 -13.35
C ALA A 83 1.94 -0.91 -12.96
N LEU A 84 1.16 -0.30 -12.08
CA LEU A 84 1.42 0.96 -11.39
C LEU A 84 1.76 0.67 -9.93
N TYR A 85 2.87 1.20 -9.42
CA TYR A 85 3.16 1.27 -8.00
C TYR A 85 3.06 2.72 -7.53
N LEU A 86 2.14 2.98 -6.61
CA LEU A 86 1.76 4.31 -6.17
C LEU A 86 1.99 4.48 -4.65
N PRO A 87 3.24 4.43 -4.15
CA PRO A 87 3.51 4.65 -2.73
C PRO A 87 3.23 6.10 -2.36
N GLY A 88 2.10 6.35 -1.73
CA GLY A 88 1.66 7.69 -1.36
C GLY A 88 0.51 7.65 -0.37
N TYR A 89 0.09 8.81 0.07
CA TYR A 89 -1.01 8.97 0.99
C TYR A 89 -2.36 8.92 0.25
N ALA A 90 -3.39 8.41 0.92
CA ALA A 90 -4.72 8.21 0.35
C ALA A 90 -5.31 9.47 -0.30
N ASP A 91 -5.10 10.64 0.32
CA ASP A 91 -5.60 11.93 -0.15
C ASP A 91 -5.04 12.33 -1.53
N ARG A 92 -3.77 12.01 -1.81
CA ARG A 92 -3.11 12.32 -3.08
C ARG A 92 -3.33 11.23 -4.12
N VAL A 93 -3.18 9.98 -3.70
CA VAL A 93 -3.40 8.83 -4.58
C VAL A 93 -4.86 8.75 -5.02
N GLY A 94 -5.80 9.08 -4.13
CA GLY A 94 -7.22 9.19 -4.47
C GLY A 94 -7.53 10.23 -5.56
N LEU A 95 -6.69 11.27 -5.71
CA LEU A 95 -6.78 12.22 -6.82
C LEU A 95 -6.00 11.77 -8.06
N LEU A 96 -4.91 11.02 -7.88
CA LEU A 96 -4.08 10.52 -8.98
C LEU A 96 -4.78 9.42 -9.78
N ILE A 97 -5.40 8.45 -9.11
CA ILE A 97 -6.02 7.28 -9.76
C ILE A 97 -7.07 7.67 -10.82
N PRO A 98 -8.04 8.57 -10.56
CA PRO A 98 -8.97 9.01 -11.60
C PRO A 98 -8.29 9.73 -12.77
N GLN A 99 -7.22 10.49 -12.50
CA GLN A 99 -6.47 11.15 -13.55
C GLN A 99 -5.70 10.15 -14.41
N LEU A 100 -5.13 9.09 -13.83
CA LEU A 100 -4.54 7.99 -14.59
C LEU A 100 -5.59 7.35 -15.53
N ALA A 101 -6.80 7.10 -15.02
CA ALA A 101 -7.88 6.56 -15.84
C ALA A 101 -8.29 7.52 -16.99
N PHE A 102 -8.30 8.83 -16.75
CA PHE A 102 -8.54 9.84 -17.79
C PHE A 102 -7.49 9.78 -18.92
N TYR A 103 -6.26 9.41 -18.61
CA TYR A 103 -5.17 9.20 -19.58
C TYR A 103 -5.08 7.75 -20.08
N ASN A 104 -6.16 7.00 -20.06
CA ASN A 104 -6.27 5.61 -20.52
C ASN A 104 -5.37 4.60 -19.77
N MET A 105 -4.99 4.90 -18.54
CA MET A 105 -4.28 3.97 -17.66
C MET A 105 -5.24 3.27 -16.66
N GLY A 106 -6.56 3.38 -16.87
CA GLY A 106 -7.54 2.64 -16.07
C GLY A 106 -7.48 1.14 -16.35
N GLY A 107 -7.68 0.32 -15.32
CA GLY A 107 -7.66 -1.15 -15.44
C GLY A 107 -6.27 -1.77 -15.44
N ILE A 108 -5.19 -0.98 -15.32
CA ILE A 108 -3.85 -1.51 -15.07
C ILE A 108 -3.76 -1.94 -13.61
N ALA A 109 -3.05 -3.06 -13.35
CA ALA A 109 -2.80 -3.53 -11.99
C ALA A 109 -2.18 -2.41 -11.14
N THR A 110 -2.87 -1.99 -10.10
CA THR A 110 -2.47 -0.86 -9.26
C THR A 110 -2.10 -1.35 -7.87
N ILE A 111 -0.88 -1.05 -7.45
CA ILE A 111 -0.30 -1.49 -6.19
C ILE A 111 -0.01 -0.26 -5.33
N GLY A 112 -0.45 -0.30 -4.08
CA GLY A 112 -0.29 0.77 -3.11
C GLY A 112 0.55 0.42 -1.89
N SER A 113 0.40 1.26 -0.87
CA SER A 113 1.00 1.09 0.45
C SER A 113 -0.09 1.10 1.53
N ASN A 114 0.27 0.75 2.76
CA ASN A 114 -0.66 0.70 3.90
C ASN A 114 -1.39 2.03 4.18
N ASN A 115 -0.83 3.17 3.77
CA ASN A 115 -1.48 4.48 3.91
C ASN A 115 -2.74 4.65 3.04
N TRP A 116 -3.06 3.64 2.22
CA TRP A 116 -4.28 3.61 1.43
C TRP A 116 -5.49 3.11 2.23
N HIS A 117 -5.27 2.43 3.35
CA HIS A 117 -6.35 1.82 4.14
C HIS A 117 -7.14 2.85 4.94
N THR A 118 -7.70 3.82 4.26
CA THR A 118 -8.55 4.87 4.82
C THR A 118 -9.77 5.10 3.94
N PRO A 119 -10.94 5.46 4.50
CA PRO A 119 -12.13 5.78 3.72
C PRO A 119 -11.89 6.85 2.64
N GLU A 120 -10.96 7.75 2.89
CA GLU A 120 -10.62 8.86 1.97
C GLU A 120 -10.14 8.37 0.60
N LEU A 121 -9.44 7.22 0.52
CA LEU A 121 -9.07 6.65 -0.78
C LEU A 121 -10.33 6.32 -1.59
N LEU A 122 -11.28 5.61 -0.99
CA LEU A 122 -12.51 5.19 -1.65
C LEU A 122 -13.38 6.39 -2.05
N GLU A 123 -13.49 7.38 -1.17
CA GLU A 123 -14.25 8.61 -1.43
C GLU A 123 -13.69 9.41 -2.63
N ARG A 124 -12.36 9.50 -2.76
CA ARG A 124 -11.72 10.29 -3.81
C ARG A 124 -11.51 9.54 -5.11
N ALA A 125 -11.08 8.29 -5.03
CA ALA A 125 -10.81 7.48 -6.21
C ALA A 125 -12.08 6.81 -6.77
N ASP A 126 -13.12 6.64 -5.93
CA ASP A 126 -14.39 6.02 -6.31
C ASP A 126 -14.17 4.67 -7.05
N ARG A 127 -14.94 4.41 -8.08
CA ARG A 127 -14.84 3.21 -8.94
C ARG A 127 -13.46 2.97 -9.56
N TYR A 128 -12.62 4.01 -9.64
CA TYR A 128 -11.29 3.89 -10.25
C TYR A 128 -10.27 3.18 -9.36
N ALA A 129 -10.56 3.03 -8.04
CA ALA A 129 -9.75 2.23 -7.13
C ALA A 129 -10.05 0.72 -7.22
N GLU A 130 -11.08 0.30 -7.96
CA GLU A 130 -11.49 -1.09 -8.07
C GLU A 130 -10.34 -1.99 -8.55
N GLY A 131 -10.10 -3.10 -7.85
CA GLY A 131 -8.99 -4.02 -8.12
C GLY A 131 -7.62 -3.57 -7.64
N ALA A 132 -7.51 -2.39 -7.03
CA ALA A 132 -6.25 -1.94 -6.42
C ALA A 132 -5.88 -2.85 -5.23
N VAL A 133 -4.57 -3.11 -5.07
CA VAL A 133 -4.04 -4.00 -4.02
C VAL A 133 -2.96 -3.30 -3.22
N PHE A 134 -2.98 -3.46 -1.90
CA PHE A 134 -1.93 -2.92 -1.03
C PHE A 134 -1.72 -3.79 0.22
N PRO A 135 -0.50 -3.80 0.79
CA PRO A 135 -0.23 -4.50 2.05
C PRO A 135 -0.73 -3.67 3.24
N ASP A 136 -1.25 -4.36 4.26
CA ASP A 136 -1.52 -3.75 5.57
C ASP A 136 -1.20 -4.73 6.70
N GLY A 137 -0.97 -4.21 7.88
CA GLY A 137 -0.71 -4.99 9.10
C GLY A 137 -1.97 -5.44 9.83
N PHE A 138 -3.17 -5.03 9.39
CA PHE A 138 -4.44 -5.38 10.04
C PHE A 138 -5.61 -5.37 9.05
N SER A 139 -6.59 -6.22 9.29
CA SER A 139 -7.89 -6.20 8.62
C SER A 139 -8.98 -6.57 9.61
N VAL A 140 -10.05 -5.80 9.63
CA VAL A 140 -11.27 -6.12 10.42
C VAL A 140 -11.96 -7.41 9.93
N GLU A 141 -11.67 -7.83 8.70
CA GLU A 141 -12.18 -9.06 8.09
C GLU A 141 -11.28 -10.27 8.35
N ASN A 142 -10.24 -10.12 9.17
CA ASN A 142 -9.37 -11.24 9.53
C ASN A 142 -10.20 -12.40 10.09
N PRO A 143 -10.18 -13.60 9.46
CA PRO A 143 -11.00 -14.74 9.90
C PRO A 143 -10.55 -15.37 11.21
N ASP A 144 -9.41 -14.97 11.76
CA ASP A 144 -8.91 -15.48 13.03
C ASP A 144 -9.88 -15.19 14.17
N PRO A 145 -10.25 -16.19 15.03
CA PRO A 145 -11.19 -16.00 16.12
C PRO A 145 -10.79 -14.92 17.13
N ALA A 146 -9.49 -14.78 17.43
CA ALA A 146 -9.00 -13.76 18.35
C ALA A 146 -9.14 -12.35 17.75
N ALA A 147 -8.87 -12.22 16.44
CA ALA A 147 -9.08 -10.98 15.72
C ALA A 147 -10.56 -10.55 15.70
N ARG A 148 -11.48 -11.50 15.41
CA ARG A 148 -12.91 -11.22 15.47
C ARG A 148 -13.37 -10.77 16.85
N THR A 149 -12.93 -11.48 17.89
CA THR A 149 -13.27 -11.13 19.28
C THR A 149 -12.78 -9.74 19.65
N MET A 150 -11.57 -9.38 19.23
CA MET A 150 -11.01 -8.05 19.43
C MET A 150 -11.84 -6.99 18.72
N VAL A 151 -12.16 -7.18 17.43
CA VAL A 151 -12.96 -6.25 16.63
C VAL A 151 -14.36 -6.05 17.23
N GLU A 152 -15.05 -7.12 17.62
CA GLU A 152 -16.38 -7.05 18.25
C GLU A 152 -16.34 -6.32 19.59
N SER A 153 -15.33 -6.60 20.42
CA SER A 153 -15.13 -5.93 21.71
C SER A 153 -14.85 -4.45 21.54
N TYR A 154 -14.02 -4.09 20.56
CA TYR A 154 -13.68 -2.69 20.26
C TYR A 154 -14.93 -1.93 19.78
N ARG A 155 -15.67 -2.47 18.81
CA ARG A 155 -16.95 -1.89 18.33
C ARG A 155 -17.96 -1.69 19.47
N SER A 156 -18.05 -2.67 20.37
CA SER A 156 -18.96 -2.56 21.53
C SER A 156 -18.56 -1.45 22.50
N ALA A 157 -17.25 -1.28 22.72
CA ALA A 157 -16.74 -0.31 23.67
C ALA A 157 -16.71 1.13 23.14
N TYR A 158 -16.35 1.30 21.87
CA TYR A 158 -16.05 2.62 21.30
C TYR A 158 -17.04 3.06 20.21
N GLN A 159 -17.91 2.17 19.72
CA GLN A 159 -18.84 2.43 18.59
C GLN A 159 -18.14 2.85 17.30
N GLU A 160 -16.88 2.42 17.12
CA GLU A 160 -16.01 2.72 15.99
C GLU A 160 -15.32 1.44 15.52
N GLU A 161 -14.78 1.46 14.29
CA GLU A 161 -13.94 0.39 13.78
C GLU A 161 -12.52 0.50 14.35
N PRO A 162 -11.90 -0.62 14.81
CA PRO A 162 -10.49 -0.61 15.16
C PRO A 162 -9.62 -0.41 13.93
N ASP A 163 -8.55 0.36 14.08
CA ASP A 163 -7.49 0.56 13.10
C ASP A 163 -6.25 -0.28 13.41
N ILE A 164 -5.22 -0.16 12.58
CA ILE A 164 -3.94 -0.84 12.79
C ILE A 164 -3.27 -0.48 14.13
N LEU A 165 -3.41 0.76 14.60
CA LEU A 165 -2.81 1.20 15.87
C LEU A 165 -3.52 0.54 17.06
N SER A 166 -4.83 0.45 17.02
CA SER A 166 -5.65 -0.26 18.00
C SER A 166 -5.29 -1.76 18.08
N ALA A 167 -5.13 -2.40 16.90
CA ALA A 167 -4.75 -3.79 16.82
C ALA A 167 -3.32 -4.05 17.34
N GLN A 168 -2.37 -3.17 17.02
CA GLN A 168 -0.98 -3.29 17.50
C GLN A 168 -0.87 -3.03 19.00
N ALA A 169 -1.63 -2.06 19.54
CA ALA A 169 -1.69 -1.81 20.98
C ALA A 169 -2.25 -3.02 21.73
N TYR A 170 -3.32 -3.63 21.20
CA TYR A 170 -3.88 -4.87 21.74
C TYR A 170 -2.83 -5.99 21.76
N ASP A 171 -2.15 -6.23 20.63
CA ASP A 171 -1.13 -7.26 20.52
C ASP A 171 0.05 -7.02 21.49
N ALA A 172 0.50 -5.79 21.64
CA ALA A 172 1.57 -5.43 22.56
C ALA A 172 1.21 -5.81 24.02
N VAL A 173 -0.02 -5.53 24.44
CA VAL A 173 -0.52 -5.93 25.76
C VAL A 173 -0.62 -7.45 25.87
N GLN A 174 -1.13 -8.14 24.86
CA GLN A 174 -1.25 -9.60 24.88
C GLN A 174 0.11 -10.30 24.94
N MET A 175 1.14 -9.79 24.26
CA MET A 175 2.52 -10.29 24.37
C MET A 175 3.01 -10.23 25.81
N VAL A 176 2.89 -9.08 26.46
CA VAL A 176 3.30 -8.92 27.86
C VAL A 176 2.50 -9.82 28.79
N LEU A 177 1.19 -9.90 28.63
CA LEU A 177 0.34 -10.77 29.44
C LEU A 177 0.69 -12.26 29.27
N SER A 178 1.06 -12.69 28.05
CA SER A 178 1.49 -14.08 27.82
C SER A 178 2.76 -14.41 28.59
N LEU A 179 3.73 -13.51 28.62
CA LEU A 179 4.97 -13.68 29.37
C LEU A 179 4.74 -13.71 30.90
N ILE A 180 3.87 -12.84 31.40
CA ILE A 180 3.49 -12.85 32.83
C ILE A 180 2.84 -14.19 33.22
N ARG A 181 1.97 -14.75 32.38
CA ARG A 181 1.39 -16.08 32.59
C ARG A 181 2.45 -17.19 32.66
N GLU A 182 3.57 -17.02 31.96
CA GLU A 182 4.74 -17.90 32.01
C GLU A 182 5.67 -17.61 33.20
N ARG A 183 5.24 -16.78 34.17
CA ARG A 183 6.06 -16.39 35.35
C ARG A 183 7.25 -15.50 35.02
N LYS A 184 7.27 -14.86 33.84
CA LYS A 184 8.26 -13.86 33.46
C LYS A 184 7.68 -12.48 33.82
N ASP A 185 7.67 -12.12 35.10
CA ASP A 185 6.93 -10.98 35.65
C ASP A 185 7.85 -9.83 36.13
N THR A 186 9.14 -9.92 35.89
CA THR A 186 10.07 -8.81 36.14
C THR A 186 10.36 -8.04 34.86
N PRO A 187 10.63 -6.71 34.93
CA PRO A 187 10.96 -5.92 33.73
C PRO A 187 12.08 -6.52 32.89
N THR A 188 13.14 -7.01 33.53
CA THR A 188 14.26 -7.64 32.82
C THR A 188 13.85 -8.95 32.12
N ALA A 189 13.09 -9.81 32.80
CA ALA A 189 12.65 -11.08 32.21
C ALA A 189 11.66 -10.83 31.03
N ILE A 190 10.79 -9.81 31.14
CA ILE A 190 9.90 -9.41 30.04
C ILE A 190 10.73 -8.92 28.85
N GLN A 191 11.69 -8.01 29.08
CA GLN A 191 12.54 -7.46 28.03
C GLN A 191 13.31 -8.55 27.28
N GLU A 192 14.02 -9.43 28.01
CA GLU A 192 14.81 -10.53 27.42
C GLU A 192 13.91 -11.48 26.61
N SER A 193 12.71 -11.77 27.12
CA SER A 193 11.77 -12.67 26.45
C SER A 193 11.16 -12.04 25.21
N LEU A 194 10.85 -10.74 25.22
CA LEU A 194 10.35 -10.02 24.04
C LEU A 194 11.39 -10.00 22.93
N LEU A 195 12.68 -9.78 23.24
CA LEU A 195 13.75 -9.75 22.24
C LEU A 195 13.90 -11.08 21.46
N THR A 196 13.44 -12.17 22.03
CA THR A 196 13.52 -13.53 21.44
C THR A 196 12.15 -14.12 21.08
N LEU A 197 11.09 -13.36 21.23
CA LEU A 197 9.72 -13.79 20.94
C LEU A 197 9.56 -14.05 19.43
N THR A 198 9.10 -15.24 19.08
CA THR A 198 8.92 -15.65 17.67
C THR A 198 7.51 -16.12 17.41
N ASN A 199 6.99 -15.77 16.24
CA ASN A 199 5.68 -16.23 15.74
C ASN A 199 4.51 -16.00 16.73
N PHE A 200 4.54 -14.91 17.49
CA PHE A 200 3.41 -14.57 18.35
C PHE A 200 2.15 -14.36 17.50
N PRO A 201 1.05 -15.09 17.79
CA PRO A 201 -0.17 -15.01 17.03
C PRO A 201 -0.99 -13.78 17.45
N GLY A 202 -0.65 -12.60 16.90
CA GLY A 202 -1.36 -11.35 17.15
C GLY A 202 -2.56 -11.18 16.24
N VAL A 203 -3.51 -10.34 16.66
CA VAL A 203 -4.67 -9.95 15.83
C VAL A 203 -4.23 -9.14 14.61
N SER A 204 -3.09 -8.46 14.70
CA SER A 204 -2.42 -7.77 13.60
C SER A 204 -1.37 -8.66 12.86
N GLY A 205 -1.58 -9.99 12.86
CA GLY A 205 -0.71 -10.96 12.21
C GLY A 205 0.43 -11.47 13.09
N LEU A 206 1.13 -12.49 12.59
CA LEU A 206 2.28 -13.06 13.30
C LEU A 206 3.37 -12.01 13.53
N THR A 207 3.91 -11.97 14.74
CA THR A 207 4.98 -11.05 15.13
C THR A 207 6.21 -11.83 15.63
N THR A 208 7.38 -11.47 15.13
CA THR A 208 8.67 -12.06 15.52
C THR A 208 9.68 -10.96 15.78
N PHE A 209 10.40 -11.03 16.92
CA PHE A 209 11.54 -10.16 17.19
C PHE A 209 12.85 -10.92 16.97
N ARG A 210 13.83 -10.26 16.32
CA ARG A 210 15.13 -10.86 15.98
C ARG A 210 16.29 -10.31 16.82
N GLY A 211 16.02 -9.98 18.08
CA GLY A 211 17.05 -9.54 19.03
C GLY A 211 17.45 -8.06 18.90
N GLY A 212 17.12 -7.38 17.82
CA GLY A 212 17.43 -5.95 17.59
C GLY A 212 16.35 -4.98 18.05
N GLY A 213 15.25 -5.48 18.62
CA GLY A 213 14.08 -4.66 18.97
C GLY A 213 13.14 -4.36 17.80
N GLU A 214 13.51 -4.68 16.58
CA GLU A 214 12.65 -4.59 15.40
C GLU A 214 11.73 -5.79 15.31
N ALA A 215 10.46 -5.54 14.97
CA ALA A 215 9.47 -6.58 14.78
C ALA A 215 9.29 -6.90 13.29
N GLU A 216 9.45 -8.17 12.94
CA GLU A 216 8.95 -8.70 11.68
C GLU A 216 7.48 -9.06 11.84
N LYS A 217 6.63 -8.57 10.96
CA LYS A 217 5.19 -8.81 10.98
C LYS A 217 4.72 -9.47 9.70
N GLN A 218 3.81 -10.41 9.84
CA GLN A 218 3.01 -10.88 8.72
C GLN A 218 2.10 -9.74 8.25
N LEU A 219 2.06 -9.51 6.94
CA LEU A 219 1.15 -8.54 6.33
C LEU A 219 -0.04 -9.25 5.69
N PHE A 220 -1.14 -8.53 5.64
CA PHE A 220 -2.32 -8.88 4.88
C PHE A 220 -2.28 -8.13 3.54
N PHE A 221 -2.84 -8.73 2.50
CA PHE A 221 -3.11 -8.01 1.27
C PHE A 221 -4.57 -7.57 1.30
N ILE A 222 -4.78 -6.28 1.10
CA ILE A 222 -6.10 -5.68 1.00
C ILE A 222 -6.35 -5.35 -0.46
N THR A 223 -7.54 -5.61 -0.95
CA THR A 223 -8.00 -5.19 -2.27
C THR A 223 -9.26 -4.34 -2.17
N VAL A 224 -9.54 -3.57 -3.21
CA VAL A 224 -10.81 -2.84 -3.34
C VAL A 224 -11.76 -3.65 -4.20
N GLU A 225 -12.90 -4.06 -3.64
CA GLU A 225 -13.96 -4.79 -4.35
C GLU A 225 -15.32 -4.17 -4.05
N SER A 226 -16.05 -3.80 -5.09
CA SER A 226 -17.37 -3.15 -4.97
C SER A 226 -17.34 -1.91 -4.07
N GLY A 227 -16.27 -1.10 -4.19
CA GLY A 227 -16.08 0.12 -3.40
C GLY A 227 -15.80 -0.11 -1.91
N LYS A 228 -15.31 -1.28 -1.53
CA LYS A 228 -14.94 -1.63 -0.15
C LYS A 228 -13.57 -2.24 -0.08
N PHE A 229 -12.91 -2.06 1.05
CA PHE A 229 -11.70 -2.82 1.36
C PHE A 229 -12.07 -4.23 1.77
N VAL A 230 -11.49 -5.22 1.13
CA VAL A 230 -11.67 -6.64 1.45
C VAL A 230 -10.32 -7.33 1.60
N LEU A 231 -10.29 -8.39 2.39
CA LEU A 231 -9.08 -9.19 2.53
C LEU A 231 -8.82 -9.96 1.23
N GLY A 232 -7.71 -9.68 0.58
CA GLY A 232 -7.31 -10.36 -0.65
C GLY A 232 -7.02 -11.83 -0.40
N THR A 233 -7.50 -12.69 -1.28
CA THR A 233 -7.13 -14.11 -1.29
C THR A 233 -5.70 -14.27 -1.85
N LYS A 234 -4.90 -15.13 -1.21
CA LYS A 234 -3.54 -15.48 -1.65
C LYS A 234 -3.54 -16.16 -3.01
#